data_201ae92914122072378d91f7d00a44ea
#
_entry.id   201ae92914122072378d91f7d00a44ea
#
_cell.length_a   1.000
_cell.length_b   1.000
_cell.length_c   1.000
_cell.angle_alpha   90.00
_cell.angle_beta   90.00
_cell.angle_gamma   90.00
#
_symmetry.space_group_name_H-M   'P 1'
#
loop_
_entity.id
_entity.type
_entity.pdbx_description
1 polymer ?
#
loop_
_entity_poly.entity_id
_entity_poly.type
_entity_poly.pdbx_seq_one_letter_code
_entity_poly.pdbx_strand_id
1 'polypeptide(L)'
;MAKRGILYLLFALSVPLQGHAQVDVVTEAQVTASDGDFTPLWLNANKYGLSSLDPINGYVRVALSHGYDADSTRGCRVGYGLDVAMAAGFTSTFVVQQAYGELGWKHGLLTIGAKERPMELRDQELSSGAQTLGINARPVPSVNLSLPRYWNIPGLNGWLALKGHISYGWTTDDNWQKDFTKRQTRYTEHTMLHTKAAYLRIGKPEKPLSAELGVEMGCQFGGRAIFPQADSVQKMVNKSGLSSFLNALIPSGSDATDDDYHNKEGNHLGSLLLRLNYDAPSWALAAYMDHYFEDQSQLFMIDYDGYGSGADWDRWKHFRWMVYNISDMQLGLELKLKRCPWLNTIVAEYMHTAYQSGPVYHDHTRVMSDHLGGKDDYYNHNIFTGWQHWGQVMGNPLYRSPLYGSKNIYISNNRFTAWHVGAAGDPLPGLHYRLLLTWQRGLGTYSQPFLDPQHNTSLLAEVAYRFGQRTMLRNWSVKCAVGMDRGQLLGDNIGAQFTIARHGVIRKSNKQK
;
A
#
# COMPACT_ATOMS: atom_id res chain seq x y z
N MET A 1 -23.96 -14.12 16.87
CA MET A 1 -23.95 -13.88 15.39
C MET A 1 -22.81 -14.59 14.63
N ALA A 2 -21.78 -15.09 15.28
CA ALA A 2 -20.64 -15.78 14.64
C ALA A 2 -20.97 -17.16 14.00
N LYS A 3 -22.02 -17.85 14.46
CA LYS A 3 -22.36 -19.19 13.94
C LYS A 3 -23.00 -19.21 12.53
N ARG A 4 -23.54 -18.08 12.03
CA ARG A 4 -24.13 -18.01 10.68
C ARG A 4 -23.10 -17.70 9.58
N GLY A 5 -22.01 -17.01 9.91
CA GLY A 5 -20.95 -16.70 8.93
C GLY A 5 -20.12 -17.92 8.49
N ILE A 6 -19.91 -18.88 9.39
CA ILE A 6 -19.16 -20.12 9.09
C ILE A 6 -19.94 -21.03 8.14
N LEU A 7 -21.27 -21.02 8.20
CA LEU A 7 -22.12 -21.87 7.35
C LEU A 7 -22.12 -21.41 5.88
N TYR A 8 -21.97 -20.11 5.60
CA TYR A 8 -21.88 -19.58 4.24
C TYR A 8 -20.49 -19.81 3.62
N LEU A 9 -19.43 -19.83 4.44
CA LEU A 9 -18.08 -20.16 3.96
C LEU A 9 -17.97 -21.64 3.53
N LEU A 10 -18.67 -22.55 4.23
CA LEU A 10 -18.73 -23.97 3.89
C LEU A 10 -19.58 -24.27 2.64
N PHE A 11 -20.57 -23.40 2.33
CA PHE A 11 -21.40 -23.57 1.13
C PHE A 11 -20.67 -23.14 -0.15
N ALA A 12 -19.72 -22.20 -0.07
CA ALA A 12 -18.88 -21.80 -1.21
C ALA A 12 -17.86 -22.88 -1.60
N LEU A 13 -17.54 -23.80 -0.70
CA LEU A 13 -16.64 -24.93 -0.95
C LEU A 13 -17.32 -26.15 -1.62
N SER A 14 -18.64 -26.13 -1.81
CA SER A 14 -19.40 -27.22 -2.42
C SER A 14 -19.67 -27.07 -3.92
N VAL A 15 -19.04 -26.10 -4.61
CA VAL A 15 -19.08 -26.05 -6.08
C VAL A 15 -18.35 -27.29 -6.63
N PRO A 16 -18.99 -28.14 -7.43
CA PRO A 16 -18.33 -29.30 -7.98
C PRO A 16 -17.19 -28.85 -8.90
N LEU A 17 -15.97 -28.89 -8.38
CA LEU A 17 -14.73 -28.66 -9.14
C LEU A 17 -14.51 -29.82 -10.10
N GLN A 18 -15.24 -29.83 -11.22
CA GLN A 18 -14.96 -30.70 -12.35
C GLN A 18 -13.84 -30.08 -13.19
N GLY A 19 -12.61 -30.36 -12.83
CA GLY A 19 -11.40 -29.91 -13.54
C GLY A 19 -10.16 -30.44 -12.84
N HIS A 20 -9.03 -30.47 -13.54
CA HIS A 20 -7.72 -30.80 -12.96
C HIS A 20 -7.22 -29.62 -12.10
N ALA A 21 -7.87 -29.40 -10.97
CA ALA A 21 -7.51 -28.29 -10.08
C ALA A 21 -6.19 -28.63 -9.37
N GLN A 22 -5.14 -27.92 -9.74
CA GLN A 22 -3.89 -27.88 -9.01
C GLN A 22 -4.04 -26.84 -7.90
N VAL A 23 -3.85 -27.24 -6.64
CA VAL A 23 -3.86 -26.34 -5.49
C VAL A 23 -2.43 -26.22 -4.97
N ASP A 24 -1.91 -25.02 -4.95
CA ASP A 24 -0.62 -24.72 -4.34
C ASP A 24 -0.78 -24.61 -2.83
N VAL A 25 0.15 -25.18 -2.08
CA VAL A 25 0.16 -25.22 -0.62
C VAL A 25 1.48 -24.68 -0.13
N VAL A 26 1.45 -23.69 0.75
CA VAL A 26 2.62 -23.17 1.45
C VAL A 26 2.42 -23.35 2.94
N THR A 27 3.39 -23.95 3.61
CA THR A 27 3.48 -23.93 5.07
C THR A 27 4.75 -23.19 5.46
N GLU A 28 4.65 -22.27 6.39
CA GLU A 28 5.76 -21.39 6.76
C GLU A 28 5.79 -21.15 8.26
N ALA A 29 6.97 -21.08 8.83
CA ALA A 29 7.19 -20.62 10.19
C ALA A 29 8.28 -19.56 10.20
N GLN A 30 8.04 -18.48 10.94
CA GLN A 30 8.98 -17.38 11.11
C GLN A 30 9.12 -17.03 12.58
N VAL A 31 10.34 -16.70 12.98
CA VAL A 31 10.65 -16.13 14.29
C VAL A 31 11.53 -14.91 14.11
N THR A 32 11.30 -13.89 14.91
CA THR A 32 12.08 -12.66 14.97
C THR A 32 12.47 -12.40 16.42
N ALA A 33 13.73 -12.04 16.64
CA ALA A 33 14.22 -11.58 17.93
C ALA A 33 15.07 -10.33 17.71
N SER A 34 14.78 -9.29 18.48
CA SER A 34 15.44 -8.00 18.39
C SER A 34 15.84 -7.51 19.77
N ASP A 35 16.94 -6.77 19.85
CA ASP A 35 17.33 -5.93 20.99
C ASP A 35 16.97 -4.48 20.64
N GLY A 36 16.36 -3.77 21.59
CA GLY A 36 15.78 -2.44 21.43
C GLY A 36 14.26 -2.46 21.65
N ASP A 37 13.62 -1.32 21.42
CA ASP A 37 12.18 -1.15 21.68
C ASP A 37 11.29 -1.80 20.60
N PHE A 38 11.82 -1.96 19.37
CA PHE A 38 11.05 -2.44 18.22
C PHE A 38 11.84 -3.44 17.38
N THR A 39 11.12 -4.23 16.61
CA THR A 39 11.69 -4.93 15.46
C THR A 39 12.18 -3.90 14.43
N PRO A 40 13.42 -4.02 13.92
CA PRO A 40 13.97 -3.14 12.90
C PRO A 40 13.06 -2.96 11.69
N LEU A 41 13.03 -1.75 11.12
CA LEU A 41 12.12 -1.34 10.05
C LEU A 41 12.01 -2.38 8.93
N TRP A 42 13.13 -2.79 8.35
CA TRP A 42 13.13 -3.67 7.17
C TRP A 42 12.90 -5.16 7.52
N LEU A 43 12.96 -5.54 8.80
CA LEU A 43 12.44 -6.85 9.25
C LEU A 43 10.91 -6.86 9.39
N ASN A 44 10.27 -5.68 9.53
CA ASN A 44 8.83 -5.53 9.66
C ASN A 44 8.14 -5.08 8.36
N ALA A 45 8.71 -4.10 7.65
CA ALA A 45 8.07 -3.39 6.55
C ALA A 45 7.88 -4.22 5.26
N ASN A 46 6.89 -3.84 4.45
CA ASN A 46 6.60 -4.40 3.12
C ASN A 46 6.37 -5.92 3.11
N LYS A 47 5.66 -6.43 4.11
CA LYS A 47 5.30 -7.85 4.27
C LYS A 47 3.79 -8.07 4.32
N TYR A 48 3.03 -7.22 3.67
CA TYR A 48 1.56 -7.23 3.69
C TYR A 48 0.97 -7.27 5.11
N GLY A 49 1.67 -6.66 6.08
CA GLY A 49 1.27 -6.65 7.48
C GLY A 49 1.30 -8.01 8.20
N LEU A 50 1.88 -9.04 7.59
CA LEU A 50 2.21 -10.29 8.28
C LEU A 50 3.57 -10.15 8.96
N SER A 51 3.64 -9.21 9.87
CA SER A 51 4.83 -8.79 10.60
C SER A 51 4.43 -8.07 11.89
N SER A 52 5.39 -7.80 12.76
CA SER A 52 5.17 -7.10 14.03
C SER A 52 6.33 -6.20 14.39
N LEU A 53 6.04 -5.11 15.12
CA LEU A 53 7.04 -4.26 15.77
C LEU A 53 7.47 -4.78 17.14
N ASP A 54 6.76 -5.77 17.72
CA ASP A 54 7.20 -6.39 18.98
C ASP A 54 8.60 -7.01 18.79
N PRO A 55 9.56 -6.71 19.67
CA PRO A 55 10.94 -7.21 19.53
C PRO A 55 11.04 -8.73 19.45
N ILE A 56 10.14 -9.45 20.11
CA ILE A 56 10.07 -10.92 20.07
C ILE A 56 8.74 -11.33 19.49
N ASN A 57 8.77 -11.80 18.25
CA ASN A 57 7.56 -12.19 17.55
C ASN A 57 7.78 -13.38 16.63
N GLY A 58 6.68 -13.99 16.19
CA GLY A 58 6.75 -15.07 15.23
C GLY A 58 5.37 -15.59 14.85
N TYR A 59 5.33 -16.42 13.81
CA TYR A 59 4.10 -17.05 13.36
C TYR A 59 4.33 -18.43 12.72
N VAL A 60 3.26 -19.19 12.66
CA VAL A 60 3.11 -20.36 11.80
C VAL A 60 1.95 -20.10 10.85
N ARG A 61 2.18 -20.26 9.55
CA ARG A 61 1.27 -19.93 8.45
C ARG A 61 0.97 -21.13 7.59
N VAL A 62 -0.26 -21.25 7.11
CA VAL A 62 -0.69 -22.18 6.07
C VAL A 62 -1.45 -21.41 5.01
N ALA A 63 -1.00 -21.51 3.76
CA ALA A 63 -1.64 -20.91 2.61
C ALA A 63 -2.01 -21.97 1.57
N LEU A 64 -3.22 -21.87 1.05
CA LEU A 64 -3.78 -22.68 -0.03
C LEU A 64 -4.24 -21.74 -1.13
N SER A 65 -3.82 -21.97 -2.38
CA SER A 65 -4.27 -21.12 -3.48
C SER A 65 -4.42 -21.88 -4.78
N HIS A 66 -5.36 -21.40 -5.59
CA HIS A 66 -5.55 -21.81 -6.98
C HIS A 66 -5.70 -20.55 -7.83
N GLY A 67 -4.75 -20.34 -8.74
CA GLY A 67 -4.77 -19.17 -9.62
C GLY A 67 -5.89 -19.25 -10.66
N TYR A 68 -6.62 -18.17 -10.89
CA TYR A 68 -7.69 -18.09 -11.89
C TYR A 68 -7.19 -18.35 -13.32
N ASP A 69 -5.92 -18.21 -13.59
CA ASP A 69 -5.27 -18.42 -14.90
C ASP A 69 -4.65 -19.83 -15.06
N ALA A 70 -4.78 -20.68 -14.06
CA ALA A 70 -4.28 -22.06 -14.13
C ALA A 70 -5.00 -22.91 -15.20
N ASP A 71 -6.23 -22.54 -15.59
CA ASP A 71 -6.98 -23.15 -16.70
C ASP A 71 -7.28 -22.07 -17.78
N SER A 72 -6.31 -21.84 -18.66
CA SER A 72 -6.41 -20.82 -19.72
C SER A 72 -7.35 -21.20 -20.88
N THR A 73 -7.82 -22.43 -20.93
CA THR A 73 -8.66 -22.95 -22.04
C THR A 73 -10.13 -22.58 -21.88
N ARG A 74 -10.57 -22.15 -20.68
CA ARG A 74 -11.95 -21.83 -20.38
C ARG A 74 -12.25 -20.34 -20.58
N GLY A 75 -13.42 -20.03 -21.12
CA GLY A 75 -13.89 -18.65 -21.26
C GLY A 75 -14.15 -17.95 -19.92
N CYS A 76 -14.55 -18.72 -18.90
CA CYS A 76 -14.72 -18.30 -17.52
C CYS A 76 -13.77 -19.09 -16.62
N ARG A 77 -12.96 -18.41 -15.82
CA ARG A 77 -11.86 -18.97 -15.01
C ARG A 77 -12.08 -18.63 -13.55
N VAL A 78 -11.90 -19.61 -12.68
CA VAL A 78 -12.11 -19.45 -11.23
C VAL A 78 -10.76 -19.55 -10.50
N GLY A 79 -10.54 -18.67 -9.56
CA GLY A 79 -9.43 -18.71 -8.62
C GLY A 79 -9.93 -18.60 -7.18
N TYR A 80 -9.14 -19.03 -6.24
CA TYR A 80 -9.42 -18.87 -4.81
C TYR A 80 -8.14 -18.98 -3.98
N GLY A 81 -8.19 -18.44 -2.78
CA GLY A 81 -7.10 -18.56 -1.81
C GLY A 81 -7.58 -18.43 -0.38
N LEU A 82 -6.92 -19.17 0.49
CA LEU A 82 -7.04 -19.09 1.94
C LEU A 82 -5.65 -19.11 2.54
N ASP A 83 -5.33 -18.12 3.35
CA ASP A 83 -4.04 -17.93 3.98
C ASP A 83 -4.26 -17.46 5.40
N VAL A 84 -3.86 -18.27 6.35
CA VAL A 84 -4.06 -18.02 7.77
C VAL A 84 -2.78 -18.25 8.55
N ALA A 85 -2.57 -17.48 9.60
CA ALA A 85 -1.45 -17.63 10.50
C ALA A 85 -1.89 -17.58 11.98
N MET A 86 -1.22 -18.37 12.80
CA MET A 86 -1.19 -18.21 14.25
C MET A 86 0.09 -17.47 14.62
N ALA A 87 -0.04 -16.38 15.36
CA ALA A 87 1.04 -15.44 15.62
C ALA A 87 1.16 -15.13 17.11
N ALA A 88 2.39 -14.88 17.56
CA ALA A 88 2.73 -14.41 18.88
C ALA A 88 3.51 -13.09 18.77
N GLY A 89 3.23 -12.12 19.64
CA GLY A 89 3.80 -10.78 19.56
C GLY A 89 3.23 -9.94 18.42
N PHE A 90 2.02 -10.25 17.93
CA PHE A 90 1.34 -9.52 16.84
C PHE A 90 0.12 -8.76 17.37
N THR A 91 -0.40 -7.85 16.58
CA THR A 91 -1.67 -7.14 16.86
C THR A 91 -2.88 -8.07 16.93
N SER A 92 -2.74 -9.33 16.48
CA SER A 92 -3.76 -10.37 16.55
C SER A 92 -3.08 -11.75 16.62
N THR A 93 -3.53 -12.62 17.50
CA THR A 93 -3.01 -14.00 17.63
C THR A 93 -3.44 -14.91 16.50
N PHE A 94 -4.56 -14.61 15.86
CA PHE A 94 -5.03 -15.30 14.65
C PHE A 94 -5.17 -14.28 13.52
N VAL A 95 -4.43 -14.51 12.44
CA VAL A 95 -4.38 -13.62 11.28
C VAL A 95 -5.00 -14.34 10.09
N VAL A 96 -6.06 -13.76 9.52
CA VAL A 96 -6.51 -14.10 8.17
C VAL A 96 -5.78 -13.17 7.22
N GLN A 97 -4.70 -13.67 6.62
CA GLN A 97 -3.86 -12.89 5.72
C GLN A 97 -4.52 -12.72 4.35
N GLN A 98 -5.06 -13.81 3.82
CA GLN A 98 -5.86 -13.79 2.62
C GLN A 98 -7.05 -14.75 2.74
N ALA A 99 -8.19 -14.33 2.23
CA ALA A 99 -9.37 -15.19 2.03
C ALA A 99 -10.18 -14.59 0.88
N TYR A 100 -10.10 -15.21 -0.31
CA TYR A 100 -10.70 -14.63 -1.50
C TYR A 100 -11.22 -15.67 -2.49
N GLY A 101 -12.17 -15.24 -3.33
CA GLY A 101 -12.60 -15.91 -4.55
C GLY A 101 -12.41 -15.00 -5.76
N GLU A 102 -12.11 -15.59 -6.90
CA GLU A 102 -11.86 -14.89 -8.16
C GLU A 102 -12.68 -15.47 -9.31
N LEU A 103 -13.18 -14.61 -10.16
CA LEU A 103 -13.85 -14.94 -11.41
C LEU A 103 -13.21 -14.13 -12.53
N GLY A 104 -12.42 -14.80 -13.36
CA GLY A 104 -11.80 -14.22 -14.54
C GLY A 104 -12.62 -14.48 -15.79
N TRP A 105 -12.82 -13.46 -16.61
CA TRP A 105 -13.46 -13.62 -17.92
C TRP A 105 -12.80 -12.68 -18.92
N LYS A 106 -12.44 -13.18 -20.10
CA LYS A 106 -11.66 -12.41 -21.10
C LYS A 106 -10.45 -11.73 -20.45
N HIS A 107 -10.45 -10.39 -20.41
CA HIS A 107 -9.39 -9.57 -19.79
C HIS A 107 -9.73 -9.10 -18.37
N GLY A 108 -10.99 -9.25 -17.95
CA GLY A 108 -11.49 -8.80 -16.65
C GLY A 108 -11.33 -9.85 -15.55
N LEU A 109 -11.19 -9.38 -14.32
CA LEU A 109 -11.12 -10.19 -13.12
C LEU A 109 -11.96 -9.54 -12.02
N LEU A 110 -12.91 -10.29 -11.48
CA LEU A 110 -13.62 -9.96 -10.25
C LEU A 110 -12.97 -10.72 -9.10
N THR A 111 -12.53 -10.03 -8.06
CA THR A 111 -12.02 -10.62 -6.82
C THR A 111 -12.92 -10.19 -5.66
N ILE A 112 -13.32 -11.14 -4.82
CA ILE A 112 -14.11 -10.87 -3.61
C ILE A 112 -13.36 -11.44 -2.41
N GLY A 113 -13.05 -10.61 -1.41
CA GLY A 113 -12.33 -10.97 -0.20
C GLY A 113 -11.02 -10.20 -0.01
N ALA A 114 -10.21 -10.64 0.95
CA ALA A 114 -8.90 -10.08 1.24
C ALA A 114 -7.84 -10.79 0.40
N LYS A 115 -7.10 -10.05 -0.42
CA LYS A 115 -6.03 -10.58 -1.28
C LYS A 115 -4.84 -9.62 -1.30
N GLU A 116 -3.64 -10.16 -1.15
CA GLU A 116 -2.38 -9.46 -1.38
C GLU A 116 -2.27 -9.02 -2.84
N ARG A 117 -1.88 -7.76 -3.07
CA ARG A 117 -1.67 -7.20 -4.40
C ARG A 117 -0.29 -6.56 -4.45
N PRO A 118 0.48 -6.79 -5.53
CA PRO A 118 1.79 -6.16 -5.68
C PRO A 118 1.67 -4.64 -5.81
N MET A 119 2.73 -3.95 -5.47
CA MET A 119 2.90 -2.54 -5.85
C MET A 119 3.06 -2.42 -7.36
N GLU A 120 2.63 -1.31 -7.91
CA GLU A 120 2.73 -1.07 -9.34
C GLU A 120 3.91 -0.17 -9.67
N LEU A 121 4.45 -0.33 -10.86
CA LEU A 121 5.50 0.49 -11.47
C LEU A 121 6.82 0.59 -10.65
N ARG A 122 7.11 -0.40 -9.80
CA ARG A 122 8.35 -0.46 -9.01
C ARG A 122 8.76 -1.88 -8.66
N ASP A 123 9.98 -2.04 -8.20
CA ASP A 123 10.48 -3.34 -7.73
C ASP A 123 9.81 -3.72 -6.40
N GLN A 124 9.38 -4.98 -6.29
CA GLN A 124 8.62 -5.48 -5.12
C GLN A 124 9.48 -5.74 -3.89
N GLU A 125 10.77 -6.00 -4.09
CA GLU A 125 11.69 -6.42 -3.04
C GLU A 125 12.63 -5.30 -2.60
N LEU A 126 12.99 -4.41 -3.53
CA LEU A 126 14.05 -3.43 -3.34
C LEU A 126 13.56 -1.99 -3.20
N SER A 127 12.32 -1.67 -3.60
CA SER A 127 11.74 -0.36 -3.38
C SER A 127 11.40 -0.13 -1.91
N SER A 128 11.52 1.11 -1.44
CA SER A 128 11.07 1.51 -0.10
C SER A 128 9.55 1.39 0.07
N GLY A 129 8.78 1.42 -1.01
CA GLY A 129 7.32 1.26 -1.00
C GLY A 129 6.59 2.30 -1.84
N ALA A 130 5.33 2.01 -2.19
CA ALA A 130 4.42 2.94 -2.87
C ALA A 130 3.81 3.91 -1.87
N GLN A 131 3.56 5.16 -2.30
CA GLN A 131 2.98 6.15 -1.40
C GLN A 131 1.47 5.95 -1.17
N THR A 132 0.73 5.47 -2.16
CA THR A 132 -0.73 5.28 -2.03
C THR A 132 -1.10 3.82 -1.81
N LEU A 133 -0.81 2.92 -2.75
CA LEU A 133 -1.17 1.51 -2.70
C LEU A 133 0.06 0.65 -2.44
N GLY A 134 0.51 0.65 -1.18
CA GLY A 134 1.66 -0.13 -0.72
C GLY A 134 1.32 -1.56 -0.30
N ILE A 135 2.37 -2.28 0.10
CA ILE A 135 2.31 -3.66 0.59
C ILE A 135 2.69 -3.77 2.08
N ASN A 136 2.60 -2.66 2.81
CA ASN A 136 3.06 -2.61 4.19
C ASN A 136 1.99 -3.06 5.20
N ALA A 137 0.71 -2.81 4.95
CA ALA A 137 -0.40 -3.20 5.83
C ALA A 137 -1.11 -4.48 5.37
N ARG A 138 -1.90 -5.08 6.26
CA ARG A 138 -2.74 -6.25 5.94
C ARG A 138 -3.75 -5.91 4.85
N PRO A 139 -4.01 -6.82 3.90
CA PRO A 139 -5.02 -6.64 2.87
C PRO A 139 -6.41 -6.35 3.46
N VAL A 140 -7.08 -5.36 2.92
CA VAL A 140 -8.47 -5.03 3.30
C VAL A 140 -9.42 -5.87 2.45
N PRO A 141 -10.37 -6.61 3.05
CA PRO A 141 -11.38 -7.36 2.30
C PRO A 141 -12.24 -6.42 1.45
N SER A 142 -12.40 -6.77 0.18
CA SER A 142 -13.05 -5.89 -0.80
C SER A 142 -13.69 -6.67 -1.94
N VAL A 143 -14.60 -6.01 -2.65
CA VAL A 143 -15.05 -6.38 -4.00
C VAL A 143 -14.22 -5.55 -4.97
N ASN A 144 -13.44 -6.21 -5.80
CA ASN A 144 -12.52 -5.58 -6.74
C ASN A 144 -12.78 -6.05 -8.17
N LEU A 145 -13.02 -5.11 -9.06
CA LEU A 145 -13.10 -5.32 -10.50
C LEU A 145 -11.82 -4.77 -11.14
N SER A 146 -11.10 -5.59 -11.91
CA SER A 146 -9.81 -5.20 -12.47
C SER A 146 -9.57 -5.71 -13.89
N LEU A 147 -8.66 -5.00 -14.55
CA LEU A 147 -7.86 -5.49 -15.68
C LEU A 147 -6.46 -5.78 -15.11
N PRO A 148 -6.17 -7.03 -14.69
CA PRO A 148 -4.97 -7.34 -13.91
C PRO A 148 -3.67 -7.33 -14.75
N ARG A 149 -3.80 -7.37 -16.08
CA ARG A 149 -2.69 -7.32 -17.04
C ARG A 149 -2.94 -6.22 -18.06
N TYR A 150 -1.86 -5.67 -18.62
CA TYR A 150 -1.98 -4.70 -19.70
C TYR A 150 -2.75 -5.28 -20.88
N TRP A 151 -3.91 -4.69 -21.16
CA TRP A 151 -4.73 -4.99 -22.32
C TRP A 151 -4.42 -3.99 -23.44
N ASN A 152 -3.92 -4.48 -24.56
CA ASN A 152 -3.65 -3.64 -25.71
C ASN A 152 -4.96 -3.07 -26.28
N ILE A 153 -5.00 -1.75 -26.41
CA ILE A 153 -6.17 -1.05 -26.95
C ILE A 153 -6.30 -1.42 -28.45
N PRO A 154 -7.45 -1.95 -28.87
CA PRO A 154 -7.68 -2.33 -30.27
C PRO A 154 -7.44 -1.16 -31.23
N GLY A 155 -6.89 -1.44 -32.40
CA GLY A 155 -6.63 -0.43 -33.44
C GLY A 155 -5.34 0.36 -33.30
N LEU A 156 -4.59 0.25 -32.16
CA LEU A 156 -3.36 1.00 -31.93
C LEU A 156 -2.09 0.16 -32.09
N ASN A 157 -2.17 -1.00 -32.75
CA ASN A 157 -1.03 -1.88 -33.06
C ASN A 157 -0.11 -2.17 -31.88
N GLY A 158 -0.65 -2.26 -30.65
CA GLY A 158 0.09 -2.54 -29.41
C GLY A 158 0.89 -1.37 -28.85
N TRP A 159 0.75 -0.15 -29.40
CA TRP A 159 1.42 1.03 -28.87
C TRP A 159 0.87 1.52 -27.54
N LEU A 160 -0.43 1.31 -27.30
CA LEU A 160 -1.08 1.69 -26.04
C LEU A 160 -1.72 0.47 -25.40
N ALA A 161 -1.51 0.31 -24.11
CA ALA A 161 -2.15 -0.73 -23.32
C ALA A 161 -2.59 -0.18 -21.96
N LEU A 162 -3.74 -0.65 -21.49
CA LEU A 162 -4.38 -0.20 -20.26
C LEU A 162 -4.43 -1.33 -19.23
N LYS A 163 -4.19 -0.98 -17.96
CA LYS A 163 -4.39 -1.82 -16.78
C LYS A 163 -5.03 -1.00 -15.67
N GLY A 164 -5.73 -1.62 -14.73
CA GLY A 164 -6.29 -0.88 -13.60
C GLY A 164 -7.31 -1.65 -12.80
N HIS A 165 -7.85 -1.02 -11.77
CA HIS A 165 -8.88 -1.59 -10.92
C HIS A 165 -9.79 -0.53 -10.29
N ILE A 166 -10.95 -0.99 -9.81
CA ILE A 166 -11.87 -0.28 -8.93
C ILE A 166 -12.27 -1.25 -7.83
N SER A 167 -12.23 -0.81 -6.59
CA SER A 167 -12.47 -1.67 -5.43
C SER A 167 -13.22 -0.93 -4.33
N TYR A 168 -14.13 -1.64 -3.66
CA TYR A 168 -14.80 -1.21 -2.44
C TYR A 168 -14.66 -2.28 -1.37
N GLY A 169 -14.26 -1.89 -0.18
CA GLY A 169 -14.04 -2.76 0.96
C GLY A 169 -14.33 -2.08 2.30
N TRP A 170 -13.93 -2.72 3.37
CA TRP A 170 -14.03 -2.17 4.73
C TRP A 170 -12.90 -2.68 5.60
N THR A 171 -12.45 -1.83 6.52
CA THR A 171 -11.40 -2.19 7.48
C THR A 171 -11.91 -3.23 8.47
N THR A 172 -11.01 -4.03 9.02
CA THR A 172 -11.33 -5.14 9.92
C THR A 172 -10.68 -4.99 11.30
N ASP A 173 -10.12 -3.82 11.58
CA ASP A 173 -9.31 -3.55 12.76
C ASP A 173 -10.04 -2.80 13.89
N ASP A 174 -11.37 -2.71 13.84
CA ASP A 174 -12.21 -1.99 14.82
C ASP A 174 -11.89 -2.35 16.28
N ASN A 175 -11.75 -3.65 16.58
CA ASN A 175 -11.47 -4.11 17.94
C ASN A 175 -10.03 -3.78 18.35
N TRP A 176 -9.07 -3.95 17.44
CA TRP A 176 -7.69 -3.56 17.67
C TRP A 176 -7.58 -2.05 17.95
N GLN A 177 -8.27 -1.20 17.19
CA GLN A 177 -8.28 0.24 17.42
C GLN A 177 -8.80 0.60 18.84
N LYS A 178 -9.89 -0.05 19.28
CA LYS A 178 -10.44 0.13 20.64
C LYS A 178 -9.45 -0.28 21.73
N ASP A 179 -8.81 -1.41 21.56
CA ASP A 179 -7.86 -1.97 22.54
C ASP A 179 -6.56 -1.15 22.57
N PHE A 180 -6.02 -0.78 21.41
CA PHE A 180 -4.82 0.03 21.29
C PHE A 180 -4.99 1.43 21.89
N THR A 181 -6.10 2.09 21.59
CA THR A 181 -6.42 3.43 22.14
C THR A 181 -6.89 3.37 23.61
N LYS A 182 -7.14 2.17 24.14
CA LYS A 182 -7.77 1.98 25.46
C LYS A 182 -9.10 2.76 25.58
N ARG A 183 -9.72 3.10 24.45
CA ARG A 183 -10.89 3.99 24.34
C ARG A 183 -10.67 5.36 25.00
N GLN A 184 -9.43 5.84 25.03
CA GLN A 184 -9.03 7.14 25.62
C GLN A 184 -8.74 8.18 24.53
N THR A 185 -8.43 7.74 23.33
CA THR A 185 -8.20 8.60 22.16
C THR A 185 -9.11 8.17 21.01
N ARG A 186 -9.13 8.97 19.94
CA ARG A 186 -9.97 8.72 18.76
C ARG A 186 -9.72 7.34 18.15
N TYR A 187 -10.81 6.68 17.77
CA TYR A 187 -10.82 5.46 16.97
C TYR A 187 -12.03 5.43 16.03
N THR A 188 -12.00 4.56 15.03
CA THR A 188 -13.11 4.43 14.07
C THR A 188 -13.69 3.01 14.07
N GLU A 189 -14.93 2.89 13.64
CA GLU A 189 -15.64 1.63 13.50
C GLU A 189 -16.31 1.56 12.12
N HIS A 190 -16.20 0.38 11.48
CA HIS A 190 -16.85 0.09 10.20
C HIS A 190 -16.46 1.05 9.06
N THR A 191 -15.22 1.55 9.08
CA THR A 191 -14.71 2.43 8.03
C THR A 191 -14.70 1.67 6.71
N MET A 192 -15.26 2.29 5.68
CA MET A 192 -15.22 1.79 4.31
C MET A 192 -13.97 2.29 3.61
N LEU A 193 -13.48 1.50 2.66
CA LEU A 193 -12.32 1.81 1.85
C LEU A 193 -12.68 1.68 0.38
N HIS A 194 -12.40 2.72 -0.39
CA HIS A 194 -12.43 2.69 -1.84
C HIS A 194 -11.00 2.82 -2.38
N THR A 195 -10.62 2.01 -3.36
CA THR A 195 -9.38 2.20 -4.12
C THR A 195 -9.64 2.08 -5.60
N LYS A 196 -8.95 2.88 -6.39
CA LYS A 196 -8.96 2.83 -7.85
C LYS A 196 -7.59 3.14 -8.40
N ALA A 197 -7.26 2.54 -9.53
CA ALA A 197 -6.05 2.83 -10.25
C ALA A 197 -6.23 2.61 -11.75
N ALA A 198 -5.52 3.40 -12.53
CA ALA A 198 -5.42 3.23 -13.98
C ALA A 198 -3.97 3.44 -14.40
N TYR A 199 -3.46 2.56 -15.27
CA TYR A 199 -2.10 2.62 -15.78
C TYR A 199 -2.14 2.50 -17.29
N LEU A 200 -1.52 3.45 -17.99
CA LEU A 200 -1.37 3.49 -19.44
C LEU A 200 0.08 3.20 -19.79
N ARG A 201 0.32 2.12 -20.52
CA ARG A 201 1.62 1.84 -21.12
C ARG A 201 1.67 2.38 -22.54
N ILE A 202 2.71 3.13 -22.83
CA ILE A 202 3.05 3.71 -24.14
C ILE A 202 4.34 3.03 -24.63
N GLY A 203 4.30 2.41 -25.80
CA GLY A 203 5.42 1.68 -26.39
C GLY A 203 5.09 0.20 -26.61
N LYS A 204 5.72 -0.36 -27.62
CA LYS A 204 5.55 -1.77 -27.98
C LYS A 204 6.47 -2.66 -27.14
N PRO A 205 6.04 -3.88 -26.77
CA PRO A 205 6.87 -4.81 -25.99
C PRO A 205 8.20 -5.19 -26.70
N GLU A 206 8.23 -5.12 -28.04
CA GLU A 206 9.41 -5.46 -28.83
C GLU A 206 10.41 -4.29 -28.98
N LYS A 207 10.05 -3.10 -28.50
CA LYS A 207 10.90 -1.92 -28.54
C LYS A 207 11.60 -1.72 -27.20
N PRO A 208 12.86 -1.25 -27.20
CA PRO A 208 13.59 -1.08 -25.95
C PRO A 208 13.05 0.03 -25.05
N LEU A 209 12.39 1.04 -25.62
CA LEU A 209 11.87 2.18 -24.89
C LEU A 209 10.37 2.07 -24.70
N SER A 210 9.91 2.23 -23.47
CA SER A 210 8.50 2.38 -23.12
C SER A 210 8.31 3.35 -21.96
N ALA A 211 7.12 3.92 -21.88
CA ALA A 211 6.68 4.75 -20.76
C ALA A 211 5.39 4.20 -20.16
N GLU A 212 5.25 4.35 -18.86
CA GLU A 212 4.04 3.99 -18.13
C GLU A 212 3.60 5.19 -17.29
N LEU A 213 2.34 5.58 -17.47
CA LEU A 213 1.67 6.60 -16.69
C LEU A 213 0.66 5.92 -15.79
N GLY A 214 0.57 6.34 -14.53
CA GLY A 214 -0.36 5.79 -13.59
C GLY A 214 -1.05 6.85 -12.75
N VAL A 215 -2.26 6.55 -12.32
CA VAL A 215 -2.96 7.25 -11.25
C VAL A 215 -3.47 6.22 -10.27
N GLU A 216 -3.14 6.39 -9.00
CA GLU A 216 -3.65 5.62 -7.89
C GLU A 216 -4.43 6.54 -6.97
N MET A 217 -5.57 6.09 -6.47
CA MET A 217 -6.35 6.85 -5.48
C MET A 217 -6.95 5.91 -4.44
N GLY A 218 -7.01 6.40 -3.21
CA GLY A 218 -7.70 5.80 -2.10
C GLY A 218 -8.66 6.79 -1.45
N CYS A 219 -9.72 6.25 -0.81
CA CYS A 219 -10.66 7.03 -0.04
C CYS A 219 -11.17 6.21 1.14
N GLN A 220 -11.05 6.76 2.35
CA GLN A 220 -11.74 6.25 3.54
C GLN A 220 -13.05 7.04 3.70
N PHE A 221 -14.17 6.34 3.86
CA PHE A 221 -15.49 6.95 3.99
C PHE A 221 -16.42 6.10 4.85
N GLY A 222 -17.60 6.61 5.17
CA GLY A 222 -18.59 5.87 5.94
C GLY A 222 -18.14 5.50 7.36
N GLY A 223 -18.84 4.57 7.98
CA GLY A 223 -18.57 4.16 9.35
C GLY A 223 -18.85 5.24 10.39
N ARG A 224 -18.15 5.20 11.50
CA ARG A 224 -18.28 6.19 12.57
C ARG A 224 -16.94 6.45 13.24
N ALA A 225 -16.71 7.71 13.57
CA ALA A 225 -15.59 8.14 14.39
C ALA A 225 -16.06 8.34 15.84
N ILE A 226 -15.26 7.88 16.76
CA ILE A 226 -15.49 7.95 18.20
C ILE A 226 -14.42 8.84 18.82
N PHE A 227 -14.84 9.92 19.47
CA PHE A 227 -13.98 10.89 20.14
C PHE A 227 -14.25 10.84 21.65
N PRO A 228 -13.47 10.05 22.41
CA PRO A 228 -13.58 10.04 23.86
C PRO A 228 -13.14 11.38 24.44
N GLN A 229 -13.91 11.90 25.39
CA GLN A 229 -13.63 13.09 26.19
C GLN A 229 -13.65 12.71 27.66
N ALA A 230 -13.19 13.58 28.57
CA ALA A 230 -13.08 13.29 30.00
C ALA A 230 -14.41 12.73 30.60
N ASP A 231 -15.53 13.37 30.27
CA ASP A 231 -16.85 13.04 30.85
C ASP A 231 -17.89 12.60 29.82
N SER A 232 -17.52 12.45 28.55
CA SER A 232 -18.46 12.13 27.48
C SER A 232 -17.77 11.41 26.31
N VAL A 233 -18.58 10.86 25.42
CA VAL A 233 -18.11 10.27 24.17
C VAL A 233 -18.89 10.89 23.03
N GLN A 234 -18.21 11.70 22.23
CA GLN A 234 -18.79 12.20 21.00
C GLN A 234 -18.70 11.13 19.91
N LYS A 235 -19.81 10.88 19.23
CA LYS A 235 -19.89 9.94 18.11
C LYS A 235 -20.30 10.69 16.85
N MET A 236 -19.50 10.56 15.82
CA MET A 236 -19.82 11.08 14.51
C MET A 236 -20.12 9.90 13.57
N VAL A 237 -21.29 9.91 12.97
CA VAL A 237 -21.70 8.90 11.98
C VAL A 237 -21.50 9.49 10.59
N ASN A 238 -20.55 8.93 9.85
CA ASN A 238 -20.27 9.37 8.49
C ASN A 238 -21.31 8.82 7.51
N LYS A 239 -21.54 9.55 6.44
CA LYS A 239 -22.47 9.13 5.39
C LYS A 239 -21.97 7.82 4.75
N SER A 240 -22.91 6.89 4.46
CA SER A 240 -22.62 5.59 3.84
C SER A 240 -23.68 5.17 2.84
N GLY A 241 -24.44 6.13 2.31
CA GLY A 241 -25.45 5.91 1.27
C GLY A 241 -24.85 5.73 -0.11
N LEU A 242 -25.68 5.46 -1.12
CA LEU A 242 -25.23 5.29 -2.51
C LEU A 242 -24.45 6.52 -3.03
N SER A 243 -24.86 7.73 -2.61
CA SER A 243 -24.14 8.97 -2.93
C SER A 243 -22.70 8.95 -2.42
N SER A 244 -22.46 8.42 -1.21
CA SER A 244 -21.11 8.34 -0.63
C SER A 244 -20.21 7.39 -1.41
N PHE A 245 -20.74 6.28 -1.95
CA PHE A 245 -19.98 5.41 -2.86
C PHE A 245 -19.60 6.13 -4.16
N LEU A 246 -20.48 6.96 -4.70
CA LEU A 246 -20.20 7.78 -5.89
C LEU A 246 -19.21 8.91 -5.57
N ASN A 247 -19.32 9.54 -4.39
CA ASN A 247 -18.40 10.57 -3.93
C ASN A 247 -16.98 10.01 -3.68
N ALA A 248 -16.86 8.77 -3.20
CA ALA A 248 -15.59 8.08 -3.10
C ALA A 248 -14.97 7.76 -4.48
N LEU A 249 -15.82 7.41 -5.46
CA LEU A 249 -15.38 7.14 -6.84
C LEU A 249 -14.92 8.42 -7.56
N ILE A 250 -15.70 9.49 -7.45
CA ILE A 250 -15.41 10.82 -8.02
C ILE A 250 -15.40 11.80 -6.85
N PRO A 251 -14.22 12.29 -6.41
CA PRO A 251 -14.13 13.15 -5.24
C PRO A 251 -15.11 14.32 -5.31
N SER A 252 -16.12 14.30 -4.45
CA SER A 252 -17.23 15.26 -4.41
C SER A 252 -17.96 15.17 -3.06
N GLY A 253 -18.98 16.00 -2.85
CA GLY A 253 -19.70 16.05 -1.58
C GLY A 253 -18.94 16.88 -0.53
N SER A 254 -19.39 16.79 0.73
CA SER A 254 -18.77 17.39 1.90
C SER A 254 -19.06 16.56 3.15
N ASP A 255 -18.14 16.54 4.09
CA ASP A 255 -18.35 15.91 5.40
C ASP A 255 -19.21 16.78 6.32
N ALA A 256 -19.82 16.16 7.33
CA ALA A 256 -20.79 16.84 8.23
C ALA A 256 -20.12 17.86 9.18
N THR A 257 -18.81 17.83 9.32
CA THR A 257 -18.01 18.71 10.19
C THR A 257 -17.15 19.69 9.44
N ASP A 258 -17.37 19.79 8.13
CA ASP A 258 -16.52 20.59 7.28
C ASP A 258 -16.98 22.04 7.34
N ASP A 259 -16.31 22.82 8.17
CA ASP A 259 -16.39 24.28 8.14
C ASP A 259 -15.58 24.85 6.97
N ASP A 260 -14.78 24.00 6.31
CA ASP A 260 -13.90 24.38 5.20
C ASP A 260 -14.58 24.12 3.85
N TYR A 261 -14.70 25.12 3.07
CA TYR A 261 -15.45 25.25 1.81
C TYR A 261 -15.17 24.20 0.74
N HIS A 262 -14.12 23.40 0.85
CA HIS A 262 -13.59 22.66 -0.29
C HIS A 262 -13.18 21.21 -0.01
N ASN A 263 -13.28 20.73 1.22
CA ASN A 263 -13.00 19.32 1.49
C ASN A 263 -14.11 18.42 0.94
N LYS A 264 -13.70 17.33 0.35
CA LYS A 264 -14.61 16.34 -0.22
C LYS A 264 -15.05 15.35 0.87
N GLU A 265 -16.20 14.70 0.67
CA GLU A 265 -16.66 13.66 1.57
C GLU A 265 -15.65 12.52 1.64
N GLY A 266 -15.10 12.23 2.83
CA GLY A 266 -14.12 11.18 3.09
C GLY A 266 -12.66 11.63 2.97
N ASN A 267 -11.75 10.77 3.41
CA ASN A 267 -10.31 10.97 3.33
C ASN A 267 -9.79 10.52 1.96
N HIS A 268 -9.61 11.43 1.03
CA HIS A 268 -9.10 11.17 -0.31
C HIS A 268 -7.60 11.42 -0.38
N LEU A 269 -6.88 10.48 -1.00
CA LEU A 269 -5.46 10.60 -1.27
C LEU A 269 -5.09 9.84 -2.55
N GLY A 270 -3.94 10.12 -3.12
CA GLY A 270 -3.53 9.46 -4.34
C GLY A 270 -2.09 9.75 -4.75
N SER A 271 -1.72 9.17 -5.87
CA SER A 271 -0.42 9.33 -6.52
C SER A 271 -0.56 9.46 -8.03
N LEU A 272 0.20 10.36 -8.62
CA LEU A 272 0.49 10.40 -10.04
C LEU A 272 1.82 9.69 -10.28
N LEU A 273 1.81 8.67 -11.12
CA LEU A 273 2.96 7.80 -11.37
C LEU A 273 3.47 7.98 -12.79
N LEU A 274 4.78 8.01 -12.92
CA LEU A 274 5.49 7.94 -14.21
C LEU A 274 6.60 6.91 -14.09
N ARG A 275 6.74 6.03 -15.08
CA ARG A 275 7.89 5.14 -15.22
C ARG A 275 8.36 5.12 -16.67
N LEU A 276 9.64 5.38 -16.88
CA LEU A 276 10.34 5.30 -18.16
C LEU A 276 11.24 4.08 -18.14
N ASN A 277 11.09 3.18 -19.11
CA ASN A 277 11.87 1.95 -19.18
C ASN A 277 12.70 1.94 -20.45
N TYR A 278 13.96 1.53 -20.32
CA TYR A 278 14.85 1.21 -21.42
C TYR A 278 15.42 -0.20 -21.23
N ASP A 279 15.11 -1.10 -22.15
CA ASP A 279 15.49 -2.51 -22.09
C ASP A 279 16.52 -2.87 -23.15
N ALA A 280 17.80 -2.95 -22.76
CA ALA A 280 18.91 -3.39 -23.60
C ALA A 280 19.15 -4.90 -23.45
N PRO A 281 19.89 -5.56 -24.37
CA PRO A 281 20.14 -7.01 -24.32
C PRO A 281 20.87 -7.50 -23.06
N SER A 282 21.73 -6.68 -22.44
CA SER A 282 22.55 -7.05 -21.27
C SER A 282 22.15 -6.35 -19.97
N TRP A 283 21.35 -5.30 -20.04
CA TRP A 283 20.88 -4.54 -18.88
C TRP A 283 19.51 -3.91 -19.18
N ALA A 284 18.80 -3.48 -18.15
CA ALA A 284 17.61 -2.65 -18.27
C ALA A 284 17.68 -1.53 -17.24
N LEU A 285 17.23 -0.35 -17.60
CA LEU A 285 17.15 0.82 -16.72
C LEU A 285 15.72 1.33 -16.71
N ALA A 286 15.20 1.60 -15.52
CA ALA A 286 13.97 2.32 -15.35
C ALA A 286 14.17 3.53 -14.44
N ALA A 287 13.56 4.66 -14.80
CA ALA A 287 13.40 5.82 -13.94
C ALA A 287 11.92 6.00 -13.63
N TYR A 288 11.58 6.25 -12.37
CA TYR A 288 10.19 6.43 -11.97
C TYR A 288 9.99 7.56 -10.99
N MET A 289 8.77 8.07 -10.96
CA MET A 289 8.29 9.12 -10.09
C MET A 289 6.93 8.71 -9.50
N ASP A 290 6.74 9.00 -8.23
CA ASP A 290 5.48 8.88 -7.50
C ASP A 290 5.22 10.22 -6.81
N HIS A 291 4.33 11.03 -7.40
CA HIS A 291 3.92 12.32 -6.86
C HIS A 291 2.63 12.14 -6.07
N TYR A 292 2.75 12.23 -4.75
CA TYR A 292 1.66 12.03 -3.80
C TYR A 292 0.84 13.32 -3.63
N PHE A 293 -0.46 13.17 -3.42
CA PHE A 293 -1.39 14.26 -3.13
C PHE A 293 -2.51 13.80 -2.19
N GLU A 294 -3.07 14.74 -1.44
CA GLU A 294 -4.31 14.57 -0.69
C GLU A 294 -5.38 15.52 -1.21
N ASP A 295 -6.63 15.04 -1.23
CA ASP A 295 -7.78 15.75 -1.79
C ASP A 295 -7.57 16.26 -3.22
N GLN A 296 -7.59 17.58 -3.41
CA GLN A 296 -7.30 18.25 -4.68
C GLN A 296 -5.99 19.04 -4.64
N SER A 297 -5.33 19.03 -3.49
CA SER A 297 -4.04 19.69 -3.33
C SER A 297 -2.97 19.04 -4.20
N GLN A 298 -1.96 19.80 -4.59
CA GLN A 298 -0.83 19.37 -5.42
C GLN A 298 -1.17 18.82 -6.82
N LEU A 299 -2.41 18.96 -7.26
CA LEU A 299 -2.80 18.68 -8.64
C LEU A 299 -2.59 19.89 -9.55
N PHE A 300 -2.38 19.63 -10.84
CA PHE A 300 -2.42 20.71 -11.84
C PHE A 300 -3.85 21.17 -12.02
N MET A 301 -4.13 22.42 -11.69
CA MET A 301 -5.45 23.04 -11.80
C MET A 301 -5.42 24.29 -12.64
N ILE A 302 -6.54 24.54 -13.33
CA ILE A 302 -6.82 25.88 -13.87
C ILE A 302 -7.44 26.69 -12.73
N ASP A 303 -6.77 27.77 -12.38
CA ASP A 303 -7.32 28.74 -11.45
C ASP A 303 -8.36 29.61 -12.15
N TYR A 304 -9.58 29.52 -11.65
CA TYR A 304 -10.69 30.33 -12.16
C TYR A 304 -10.85 31.66 -11.43
N ASP A 305 -10.09 31.89 -10.37
CA ASP A 305 -10.23 33.03 -9.45
C ASP A 305 -9.16 34.09 -9.68
N GLY A 306 -8.96 34.51 -10.93
CA GLY A 306 -8.11 35.63 -11.26
C GLY A 306 -8.79 36.97 -10.96
N TYR A 307 -9.10 37.26 -9.70
CA TYR A 307 -9.76 38.48 -9.29
C TYR A 307 -8.82 39.68 -9.21
N GLY A 308 -9.39 40.88 -9.20
CA GLY A 308 -8.67 42.12 -8.95
C GLY A 308 -8.42 42.38 -7.46
N SER A 309 -7.88 43.52 -7.15
CA SER A 309 -7.70 44.02 -5.78
C SER A 309 -8.26 45.43 -5.62
N GLY A 310 -8.41 45.91 -4.39
CA GLY A 310 -8.96 47.24 -4.11
C GLY A 310 -10.42 47.38 -4.54
N ALA A 311 -10.72 48.30 -5.45
CA ALA A 311 -12.08 48.52 -5.94
C ALA A 311 -12.60 47.40 -6.86
N ASP A 312 -11.69 46.62 -7.46
CA ASP A 312 -12.00 45.50 -8.39
C ASP A 312 -11.88 44.14 -7.72
N TRP A 313 -11.96 44.04 -6.40
CA TRP A 313 -11.72 42.81 -5.64
C TRP A 313 -12.69 41.68 -5.99
N ASP A 314 -13.90 42.00 -6.40
CA ASP A 314 -14.96 41.07 -6.83
C ASP A 314 -15.03 40.90 -8.35
N ARG A 315 -14.15 41.58 -9.08
CA ARG A 315 -14.13 41.55 -10.54
C ARG A 315 -13.15 40.55 -11.07
N TRP A 316 -13.66 39.50 -11.74
CA TRP A 316 -12.86 38.49 -12.40
C TRP A 316 -12.09 39.04 -13.59
N LYS A 317 -10.77 38.77 -13.65
CA LYS A 317 -9.88 39.39 -14.66
C LYS A 317 -9.28 38.37 -15.64
N HIS A 318 -8.88 37.18 -15.21
CA HIS A 318 -8.21 36.21 -16.08
C HIS A 318 -8.20 34.79 -15.52
N PHE A 319 -7.96 33.80 -16.39
CA PHE A 319 -7.56 32.48 -16.01
C PHE A 319 -6.06 32.38 -15.83
N ARG A 320 -5.59 31.58 -14.90
CA ARG A 320 -4.20 31.19 -14.78
C ARG A 320 -4.05 29.71 -14.45
N TRP A 321 -2.93 29.15 -14.84
CA TRP A 321 -2.55 27.82 -14.40
C TRP A 321 -1.96 27.93 -13.00
N MET A 322 -2.52 27.19 -12.04
CA MET A 322 -1.87 26.93 -10.78
C MET A 322 -1.10 25.64 -10.87
N VAL A 323 0.19 25.74 -10.65
CA VAL A 323 1.07 24.58 -10.45
C VAL A 323 1.40 24.57 -8.99
N TYR A 324 0.78 23.65 -8.26
CA TYR A 324 1.15 23.41 -6.88
C TYR A 324 2.59 22.95 -6.78
N ASN A 325 3.17 23.06 -5.59
CA ASN A 325 4.55 22.66 -5.39
C ASN A 325 4.69 21.16 -5.62
N ILE A 326 5.42 20.77 -6.65
CA ILE A 326 5.69 19.39 -7.03
C ILE A 326 6.93 18.82 -6.33
N SER A 327 7.47 19.47 -5.29
CA SER A 327 8.66 18.98 -4.59
C SER A 327 8.40 17.73 -3.77
N ASP A 328 7.16 17.49 -3.33
CA ASP A 328 6.79 16.28 -2.61
C ASP A 328 6.59 15.12 -3.57
N MET A 329 7.58 14.27 -3.64
CA MET A 329 7.59 13.11 -4.54
C MET A 329 8.60 12.06 -4.09
N GLN A 330 8.45 10.86 -4.61
CA GLN A 330 9.45 9.82 -4.62
C GLN A 330 10.02 9.70 -6.04
N LEU A 331 11.34 9.80 -6.17
CA LEU A 331 12.07 9.55 -7.41
C LEU A 331 12.86 8.27 -7.26
N GLY A 332 12.84 7.41 -8.27
CA GLY A 332 13.56 6.15 -8.23
C GLY A 332 14.27 5.83 -9.54
N LEU A 333 15.38 5.12 -9.41
CA LEU A 333 16.13 4.49 -10.49
C LEU A 333 16.25 3.00 -10.20
N GLU A 334 15.98 2.16 -11.19
CA GLU A 334 16.11 0.71 -11.12
C GLU A 334 16.99 0.22 -12.26
N LEU A 335 18.11 -0.41 -11.91
CA LEU A 335 19.05 -1.01 -12.87
C LEU A 335 19.01 -2.52 -12.73
N LYS A 336 18.70 -3.24 -13.81
CA LYS A 336 18.79 -4.70 -13.92
C LYS A 336 19.98 -5.11 -14.78
N LEU A 337 20.87 -5.92 -14.22
CA LEU A 337 22.05 -6.47 -14.88
C LEU A 337 21.78 -7.94 -15.27
N LYS A 338 21.35 -8.18 -16.51
CA LYS A 338 20.85 -9.49 -16.98
C LYS A 338 21.94 -10.58 -17.04
N ARG A 339 23.21 -10.21 -17.00
CA ARG A 339 24.36 -11.13 -17.13
C ARG A 339 25.23 -11.19 -15.87
N CYS A 340 24.83 -10.52 -14.79
CA CYS A 340 25.58 -10.52 -13.53
C CYS A 340 24.75 -11.19 -12.42
N PRO A 341 24.95 -12.49 -12.15
CA PRO A 341 24.18 -13.17 -11.11
C PRO A 341 24.52 -12.68 -9.69
N TRP A 342 25.75 -12.18 -9.49
CA TRP A 342 26.17 -11.64 -8.20
C TRP A 342 25.44 -10.35 -7.81
N LEU A 343 25.06 -9.54 -8.78
CA LEU A 343 24.34 -8.29 -8.58
C LEU A 343 23.39 -8.12 -9.77
N ASN A 344 22.18 -8.60 -9.65
CA ASN A 344 21.24 -8.59 -10.77
C ASN A 344 20.33 -7.37 -10.79
N THR A 345 20.03 -6.76 -9.61
CA THR A 345 19.14 -5.60 -9.52
C THR A 345 19.66 -4.62 -8.48
N ILE A 346 19.61 -3.34 -8.81
CA ILE A 346 19.89 -2.21 -7.92
C ILE A 346 18.73 -1.23 -8.04
N VAL A 347 18.25 -0.73 -6.90
CA VAL A 347 17.26 0.35 -6.80
C VAL A 347 17.86 1.47 -5.98
N ALA A 348 17.69 2.71 -6.41
CA ALA A 348 18.02 3.91 -5.64
C ALA A 348 16.84 4.87 -5.68
N GLU A 349 16.39 5.33 -4.50
CA GLU A 349 15.24 6.22 -4.36
C GLU A 349 15.59 7.43 -3.50
N TYR A 350 14.99 8.55 -3.86
CA TYR A 350 14.90 9.76 -3.05
C TYR A 350 13.44 10.09 -2.81
N MET A 351 13.09 10.38 -1.58
CA MET A 351 11.74 10.76 -1.18
C MET A 351 11.73 12.06 -0.41
N HIS A 352 10.81 12.95 -0.77
CA HIS A 352 10.58 14.22 -0.10
C HIS A 352 9.08 14.37 0.16
N THR A 353 8.70 14.67 1.40
CA THR A 353 7.30 14.82 1.84
C THR A 353 7.13 16.03 2.76
N ALA A 354 8.14 16.90 2.85
CA ALA A 354 8.21 17.91 3.87
C ALA A 354 7.41 19.18 3.58
N TYR A 355 7.00 19.38 2.33
CA TYR A 355 6.28 20.60 1.94
C TYR A 355 4.79 20.53 2.23
N GLN A 356 4.11 19.48 1.82
CA GLN A 356 2.69 19.20 2.04
C GLN A 356 1.79 20.40 1.71
N SER A 357 1.73 20.77 0.45
CA SER A 357 0.75 21.77 -0.02
C SER A 357 -0.65 21.30 0.29
N GLY A 358 -1.36 22.04 1.10
CA GLY A 358 -2.73 21.75 1.47
C GLY A 358 -3.75 22.31 0.50
N PRO A 359 -5.04 22.22 0.85
CA PRO A 359 -6.12 22.72 0.04
C PRO A 359 -5.97 24.23 -0.21
N VAL A 360 -6.46 24.67 -1.36
CA VAL A 360 -6.48 26.07 -1.72
C VAL A 360 -7.87 26.61 -1.46
N TYR A 361 -7.93 27.61 -0.59
CA TYR A 361 -9.15 28.34 -0.28
C TYR A 361 -9.32 29.47 -1.30
N HIS A 362 -10.42 29.47 -2.03
CA HIS A 362 -10.73 30.48 -3.04
C HIS A 362 -11.38 31.75 -2.43
N ASP A 363 -11.09 32.01 -1.17
CA ASP A 363 -11.51 33.23 -0.51
C ASP A 363 -10.64 34.40 -0.93
N HIS A 364 -11.25 35.35 -1.56
CA HIS A 364 -10.64 36.65 -1.88
C HIS A 364 -11.36 37.76 -1.13
N THR A 365 -10.62 38.78 -0.82
CA THR A 365 -11.13 39.96 -0.12
C THR A 365 -10.67 41.22 -0.82
N ARG A 366 -11.18 42.38 -0.34
CA ARG A 366 -10.81 43.68 -0.89
C ARG A 366 -9.29 43.96 -0.88
N VAL A 367 -8.57 43.37 0.06
CA VAL A 367 -7.11 43.49 0.21
C VAL A 367 -6.35 42.29 -0.28
N MET A 368 -7.00 41.14 -0.43
CA MET A 368 -6.43 39.89 -0.92
C MET A 368 -7.11 39.51 -2.23
N SER A 369 -6.36 39.56 -3.32
CA SER A 369 -6.83 39.20 -4.66
C SER A 369 -6.60 37.72 -5.02
N ASP A 370 -6.01 36.97 -4.12
CA ASP A 370 -5.54 35.61 -4.34
C ASP A 370 -6.01 34.65 -3.26
N HIS A 371 -5.94 33.34 -3.56
CA HIS A 371 -6.29 32.33 -2.58
C HIS A 371 -5.21 32.10 -1.53
N LEU A 372 -5.66 31.57 -0.42
CA LEU A 372 -4.80 31.08 0.66
C LEU A 372 -4.53 29.59 0.47
N GLY A 373 -3.27 29.18 0.49
CA GLY A 373 -2.87 27.78 0.55
C GLY A 373 -2.85 27.30 1.99
N GLY A 374 -3.49 26.16 2.25
CA GLY A 374 -3.39 25.42 3.50
C GLY A 374 -2.16 24.50 3.54
N LYS A 375 -2.14 23.64 4.54
CA LYS A 375 -1.15 22.57 4.71
C LYS A 375 -1.88 21.25 4.91
N ASP A 376 -1.47 20.22 4.17
CA ASP A 376 -1.93 18.86 4.39
C ASP A 376 -1.23 18.23 5.59
N ASP A 377 -1.77 17.11 6.05
CA ASP A 377 -1.18 16.26 7.09
C ASP A 377 -1.17 14.82 6.57
N TYR A 378 -0.25 14.52 5.66
CA TYR A 378 -0.21 13.29 4.87
C TYR A 378 -0.45 12.03 5.72
N TYR A 379 -1.39 11.18 5.27
CA TYR A 379 -1.89 9.98 5.92
C TYR A 379 -2.70 10.21 7.20
N ASN A 380 -2.73 11.40 7.77
CA ASN A 380 -3.62 11.74 8.88
C ASN A 380 -4.95 12.30 8.36
N HIS A 381 -5.96 12.32 9.21
CA HIS A 381 -7.25 12.93 8.91
C HIS A 381 -7.98 13.30 10.20
N ASN A 382 -8.83 14.33 10.16
CA ASN A 382 -9.55 14.81 11.34
C ASN A 382 -10.62 13.82 11.84
N ILE A 383 -11.23 13.07 10.93
CA ILE A 383 -12.33 12.12 11.23
C ILE A 383 -11.77 10.69 11.32
N PHE A 384 -11.09 10.23 10.26
CA PHE A 384 -10.57 8.86 10.17
C PHE A 384 -9.23 8.70 10.90
N THR A 385 -8.88 7.48 11.26
CA THR A 385 -7.63 7.15 11.98
C THR A 385 -6.40 7.08 11.07
N GLY A 386 -6.47 7.75 9.91
CA GLY A 386 -5.37 7.87 8.96
C GLY A 386 -5.27 6.68 8.00
N TRP A 387 -4.34 6.77 7.05
CA TRP A 387 -4.11 5.77 5.99
C TRP A 387 -3.36 4.56 6.54
N GLN A 388 -4.03 3.80 7.40
CA GLN A 388 -3.49 2.64 8.11
C GLN A 388 -4.51 1.49 8.20
N HIS A 389 -4.03 0.26 8.43
CA HIS A 389 -4.83 -0.91 8.75
C HIS A 389 -4.05 -1.79 9.73
N TRP A 390 -4.66 -2.13 10.87
CA TRP A 390 -4.02 -2.84 11.99
C TRP A 390 -2.76 -2.12 12.52
N GLY A 391 -2.75 -0.78 12.48
CA GLY A 391 -1.68 0.06 12.99
C GLY A 391 -0.45 0.20 12.09
N GLN A 392 -0.45 -0.43 10.91
CA GLN A 392 0.57 -0.22 9.90
C GLN A 392 0.04 0.67 8.77
N VAL A 393 0.83 1.62 8.29
CA VAL A 393 0.46 2.46 7.15
C VAL A 393 0.23 1.62 5.90
N MET A 394 -0.82 1.92 5.12
CA MET A 394 -1.17 1.19 3.90
C MET A 394 -0.29 1.58 2.70
N GLY A 395 0.40 2.70 2.79
CA GLY A 395 1.35 3.18 1.80
C GLY A 395 2.81 2.87 2.17
N ASN A 396 3.69 3.87 2.03
CA ASN A 396 5.13 3.72 2.24
C ASN A 396 5.49 3.62 3.74
N PRO A 397 6.27 2.61 4.17
CA PRO A 397 6.62 2.39 5.57
C PRO A 397 7.55 3.46 6.18
N LEU A 398 8.11 4.38 5.39
CA LEU A 398 8.90 5.50 5.91
C LEU A 398 8.03 6.56 6.60
N TYR A 399 6.73 6.59 6.35
CA TYR A 399 5.77 7.25 7.23
C TYR A 399 5.67 6.45 8.53
N ARG A 400 5.93 7.09 9.65
CA ARG A 400 6.01 6.42 10.94
C ARG A 400 4.65 5.87 11.37
N SER A 401 4.47 4.56 11.24
CA SER A 401 3.22 3.86 11.57
C SER A 401 2.77 4.11 13.02
N PRO A 402 1.45 4.13 13.30
CA PRO A 402 0.91 4.32 14.65
C PRO A 402 1.44 3.33 15.69
N LEU A 403 1.83 2.12 15.30
CA LEU A 403 2.40 1.09 16.20
C LEU A 403 3.71 1.51 16.87
N TYR A 404 4.46 2.50 16.34
CA TYR A 404 5.63 3.07 17.02
C TYR A 404 5.26 4.02 18.17
N GLY A 405 3.98 4.35 18.30
CA GLY A 405 3.43 5.15 19.38
C GLY A 405 2.65 4.32 20.39
N SER A 406 1.96 4.98 21.29
CA SER A 406 1.09 4.33 22.26
C SER A 406 -0.23 5.07 22.40
N LYS A 407 -1.34 4.33 22.44
CA LYS A 407 -2.70 4.83 22.73
C LYS A 407 -3.26 5.85 21.72
N ASN A 408 -2.51 6.29 20.73
CA ASN A 408 -2.97 7.24 19.73
C ASN A 408 -2.69 6.71 18.32
N ILE A 409 -3.75 6.56 17.52
CA ILE A 409 -3.62 6.16 16.12
C ILE A 409 -3.36 7.43 15.30
N TYR A 410 -2.09 7.74 15.12
CA TYR A 410 -1.60 8.95 14.46
C TYR A 410 -0.24 8.72 13.81
N ILE A 411 -0.05 9.22 12.61
CA ILE A 411 1.21 9.16 11.89
C ILE A 411 2.06 10.36 12.31
N SER A 412 2.94 10.15 13.27
CA SER A 412 3.68 11.21 13.98
C SER A 412 4.88 11.78 13.22
N ASN A 413 5.28 11.15 12.11
CA ASN A 413 6.31 11.66 11.19
C ASN A 413 5.88 11.41 9.76
N ASN A 414 5.30 12.40 9.13
CA ASN A 414 4.87 12.39 7.73
C ASN A 414 5.61 13.45 6.89
N ARG A 415 6.38 14.35 7.53
CA ARG A 415 7.23 15.34 6.89
C ARG A 415 8.68 14.91 7.01
N PHE A 416 9.27 14.47 5.90
CA PHE A 416 10.64 13.96 5.91
C PHE A 416 11.31 14.03 4.54
N THR A 417 12.63 13.83 4.55
CA THR A 417 13.42 13.47 3.38
C THR A 417 14.07 12.12 3.63
N ALA A 418 14.17 11.29 2.60
CA ALA A 418 14.82 9.99 2.72
C ALA A 418 15.59 9.62 1.44
N TRP A 419 16.69 8.89 1.64
CA TRP A 419 17.41 8.16 0.60
C TRP A 419 17.30 6.68 0.88
N HIS A 420 17.02 5.91 -0.15
CA HIS A 420 16.91 4.46 -0.04
C HIS A 420 17.68 3.79 -1.16
N VAL A 421 18.43 2.75 -0.83
CA VAL A 421 19.16 1.92 -1.79
C VAL A 421 18.87 0.45 -1.49
N GLY A 422 18.49 -0.28 -2.52
CA GLY A 422 18.31 -1.72 -2.50
C GLY A 422 19.22 -2.41 -3.51
N ALA A 423 19.74 -3.57 -3.16
CA ALA A 423 20.53 -4.42 -4.06
C ALA A 423 20.19 -5.89 -3.86
N ALA A 424 20.10 -6.66 -4.95
CA ALA A 424 19.85 -8.09 -4.91
C ALA A 424 20.67 -8.86 -5.95
N GLY A 425 20.85 -10.15 -5.71
CA GLY A 425 21.53 -11.07 -6.61
C GLY A 425 21.22 -12.53 -6.34
N ASP A 426 21.50 -13.37 -7.35
CA ASP A 426 21.33 -14.82 -7.33
C ASP A 426 22.69 -15.51 -7.62
N PRO A 427 23.68 -15.42 -6.69
CA PRO A 427 25.07 -15.84 -6.97
C PRO A 427 25.22 -17.34 -7.26
N LEU A 428 24.31 -18.16 -6.74
CA LEU A 428 24.28 -19.61 -6.94
C LEU A 428 22.85 -20.08 -7.19
N PRO A 429 22.63 -21.19 -7.88
CA PRO A 429 21.30 -21.78 -8.06
C PRO A 429 20.59 -22.01 -6.72
N GLY A 430 19.44 -21.38 -6.54
CA GLY A 430 18.64 -21.44 -5.33
C GLY A 430 19.05 -20.50 -4.20
N LEU A 431 20.17 -19.80 -4.32
CA LEU A 431 20.62 -18.79 -3.35
C LEU A 431 20.28 -17.39 -3.87
N HIS A 432 19.51 -16.67 -3.08
CA HIS A 432 19.13 -15.26 -3.30
C HIS A 432 19.58 -14.43 -2.11
N TYR A 433 20.07 -13.23 -2.35
CA TYR A 433 20.32 -12.26 -1.29
C TYR A 433 19.72 -10.91 -1.60
N ARG A 434 19.43 -10.14 -0.55
CA ARG A 434 18.89 -8.79 -0.61
C ARG A 434 19.53 -7.91 0.46
N LEU A 435 19.91 -6.70 0.06
CA LEU A 435 20.45 -5.67 0.96
C LEU A 435 19.61 -4.40 0.81
N LEU A 436 19.20 -3.79 1.90
CA LEU A 436 18.50 -2.50 1.93
C LEU A 436 19.21 -1.55 2.86
N LEU A 437 19.34 -0.30 2.44
CA LEU A 437 19.86 0.81 3.24
C LEU A 437 18.94 2.02 3.06
N THR A 438 18.49 2.59 4.17
CA THR A 438 17.70 3.82 4.17
C THR A 438 18.31 4.81 5.15
N TRP A 439 18.45 6.05 4.73
CA TRP A 439 18.69 7.18 5.59
C TRP A 439 17.50 8.13 5.52
N GLN A 440 16.98 8.55 6.68
CA GLN A 440 15.79 9.39 6.78
C GLN A 440 16.06 10.55 7.75
N ARG A 441 15.56 11.75 7.38
CA ARG A 441 15.51 12.94 8.21
C ARG A 441 14.05 13.36 8.38
N GLY A 442 13.49 13.17 9.57
CA GLY A 442 12.12 13.49 9.93
C GLY A 442 11.98 14.85 10.57
N LEU A 443 10.85 15.50 10.33
CA LEU A 443 10.48 16.82 10.86
C LEU A 443 9.22 16.76 11.73
N GLY A 444 8.62 15.58 11.93
CA GLY A 444 7.33 15.40 12.57
C GLY A 444 6.18 15.69 11.61
N THR A 445 5.13 16.33 12.09
CA THR A 445 4.01 16.85 11.29
C THR A 445 3.96 18.38 11.39
N TYR A 446 3.05 19.03 10.67
CA TYR A 446 2.84 20.47 10.85
C TYR A 446 2.19 20.81 12.21
N SER A 447 1.27 19.96 12.67
CA SER A 447 0.59 20.15 13.96
C SER A 447 1.46 19.75 15.16
N GLN A 448 2.40 18.83 14.96
CA GLN A 448 3.33 18.33 16.00
C GLN A 448 4.75 18.23 15.42
N PRO A 449 5.41 19.40 15.14
CA PRO A 449 6.77 19.39 14.61
C PRO A 449 7.76 18.92 15.68
N PHE A 450 8.80 18.23 15.27
CA PHE A 450 9.94 17.96 16.15
C PHE A 450 10.70 19.26 16.44
N LEU A 451 11.18 19.42 17.67
CA LEU A 451 12.00 20.59 18.05
C LEU A 451 13.27 20.68 17.19
N ASP A 452 13.93 19.52 17.02
CA ASP A 452 15.06 19.36 16.11
C ASP A 452 14.76 18.22 15.13
N PRO A 453 15.25 18.31 13.87
CA PRO A 453 15.12 17.22 12.93
C PRO A 453 15.67 15.90 13.48
N GLN A 454 14.87 14.84 13.44
CA GLN A 454 15.26 13.51 13.89
C GLN A 454 15.79 12.69 12.71
N HIS A 455 16.86 11.98 12.93
CA HIS A 455 17.50 11.13 11.92
C HIS A 455 17.29 9.65 12.23
N ASN A 456 17.29 8.84 11.18
CA ASN A 456 17.32 7.39 11.29
C ASN A 456 18.08 6.76 10.13
N THR A 457 18.84 5.70 10.41
CA THR A 457 19.45 4.83 9.42
C THR A 457 18.93 3.42 9.63
N SER A 458 18.35 2.82 8.60
CA SER A 458 17.79 1.47 8.62
C SER A 458 18.52 0.57 7.63
N LEU A 459 18.96 -0.60 8.07
CA LEU A 459 19.69 -1.60 7.30
C LEU A 459 18.96 -2.93 7.31
N LEU A 460 19.06 -3.68 6.19
CA LEU A 460 18.72 -5.10 6.08
C LEU A 460 19.80 -5.84 5.31
N ALA A 461 20.19 -7.01 5.81
CA ALA A 461 20.86 -8.05 5.05
C ALA A 461 20.04 -9.34 5.16
N GLU A 462 19.59 -9.86 4.01
CA GLU A 462 18.75 -11.07 3.94
C GLU A 462 19.35 -12.05 2.93
N VAL A 463 19.34 -13.33 3.30
CA VAL A 463 19.75 -14.43 2.43
C VAL A 463 18.67 -15.51 2.47
N ALA A 464 18.24 -15.96 1.30
CA ALA A 464 17.27 -17.03 1.12
C ALA A 464 17.88 -18.17 0.30
N TYR A 465 17.63 -19.41 0.72
CA TYR A 465 18.07 -20.59 -0.02
C TYR A 465 16.90 -21.54 -0.25
N ARG A 466 16.66 -21.89 -1.52
CA ARG A 466 15.69 -22.90 -1.94
C ARG A 466 16.41 -24.20 -2.27
N PHE A 467 16.05 -25.28 -1.57
CA PHE A 467 16.66 -26.59 -1.80
C PHE A 467 16.24 -27.17 -3.16
N GLY A 468 17.23 -27.72 -3.86
CA GLY A 468 17.05 -28.30 -5.19
C GLY A 468 16.19 -29.58 -5.17
N GLN A 469 15.58 -29.90 -6.31
CA GLN A 469 14.64 -31.04 -6.45
C GLN A 469 15.28 -32.43 -6.18
N ARG A 470 16.62 -32.50 -6.25
CA ARG A 470 17.38 -33.77 -6.01
C ARG A 470 17.75 -34.00 -4.55
N THR A 471 17.40 -33.07 -3.64
CA THR A 471 17.72 -33.19 -2.20
C THR A 471 16.55 -33.78 -1.42
N MET A 472 16.83 -34.33 -0.22
CA MET A 472 15.77 -34.77 0.71
C MET A 472 14.86 -33.63 1.15
N LEU A 473 15.37 -32.39 1.14
CA LEU A 473 14.65 -31.15 1.48
C LEU A 473 14.03 -30.48 0.24
N ARG A 474 13.79 -31.23 -0.84
CA ARG A 474 13.10 -30.67 -2.02
C ARG A 474 11.84 -29.92 -1.61
N ASN A 475 11.61 -28.78 -2.24
CA ASN A 475 10.48 -27.88 -1.97
C ASN A 475 10.56 -27.13 -0.62
N TRP A 476 11.62 -27.27 0.13
CA TRP A 476 11.89 -26.43 1.30
C TRP A 476 12.70 -25.20 0.90
N SER A 477 12.50 -24.15 1.65
CA SER A 477 13.34 -22.95 1.61
C SER A 477 13.60 -22.46 3.03
N VAL A 478 14.76 -21.86 3.23
CA VAL A 478 15.14 -21.18 4.46
C VAL A 478 15.54 -19.76 4.13
N LYS A 479 15.25 -18.84 5.04
CA LYS A 479 15.61 -17.42 4.90
C LYS A 479 16.12 -16.92 6.25
N CYS A 480 17.27 -16.25 6.22
CA CYS A 480 17.87 -15.56 7.37
C CYS A 480 18.00 -14.09 7.04
N ALA A 481 17.61 -13.24 7.96
CA ALA A 481 17.76 -11.79 7.80
C ALA A 481 18.28 -11.18 9.10
N VAL A 482 19.09 -10.13 8.96
CA VAL A 482 19.52 -9.26 10.04
C VAL A 482 19.13 -7.83 9.68
N GLY A 483 18.50 -7.13 10.61
CA GLY A 483 18.09 -5.74 10.46
C GLY A 483 18.63 -4.87 11.56
N MET A 484 18.80 -3.59 11.27
CA MET A 484 19.25 -2.60 12.25
C MET A 484 18.60 -1.26 11.96
N ASP A 485 18.14 -0.58 13.02
CA ASP A 485 17.81 0.85 13.01
C ASP A 485 18.75 1.57 13.95
N ARG A 486 19.14 2.79 13.59
CA ARG A 486 19.91 3.68 14.43
C ARG A 486 19.48 5.12 14.28
N GLY A 487 19.03 5.73 15.38
CA GLY A 487 18.60 7.13 15.37
C GLY A 487 17.40 7.42 16.27
N GLN A 488 16.95 8.68 16.26
CA GLN A 488 15.89 9.15 17.14
C GLN A 488 14.47 8.82 16.66
N LEU A 489 14.28 8.60 15.34
CA LEU A 489 12.93 8.36 14.77
C LEU A 489 12.35 7.01 15.17
N LEU A 490 13.15 5.95 15.07
CA LEU A 490 12.70 4.58 15.32
C LEU A 490 13.39 3.94 16.52
N GLY A 491 14.37 4.65 17.13
CA GLY A 491 15.23 4.11 18.17
C GLY A 491 16.41 3.31 17.64
N ASP A 492 17.25 2.83 18.55
CA ASP A 492 18.36 1.95 18.25
C ASP A 492 17.88 0.50 18.42
N ASN A 493 17.69 -0.20 17.32
CA ASN A 493 17.23 -1.59 17.30
C ASN A 493 18.15 -2.45 16.45
N ILE A 494 18.42 -3.67 16.89
CA ILE A 494 19.08 -4.69 16.07
C ILE A 494 18.34 -6.00 16.22
N GLY A 495 18.11 -6.71 15.13
CA GLY A 495 17.33 -7.94 15.17
C GLY A 495 17.72 -8.94 14.11
N ALA A 496 17.35 -10.19 14.35
CA ALA A 496 17.49 -11.29 13.42
C ALA A 496 16.14 -11.98 13.20
N GLN A 497 15.93 -12.45 11.99
CA GLN A 497 14.72 -13.16 11.59
C GLN A 497 15.11 -14.44 10.85
N PHE A 498 14.46 -15.53 11.23
CA PHE A 498 14.59 -16.82 10.58
C PHE A 498 13.25 -17.28 10.07
N THR A 499 13.19 -17.72 8.81
CA THR A 499 12.00 -18.25 8.18
C THR A 499 12.30 -19.59 7.53
N ILE A 500 11.44 -20.57 7.74
CA ILE A 500 11.46 -21.84 7.04
C ILE A 500 10.11 -22.05 6.37
N ALA A 501 10.13 -22.42 5.09
CA ALA A 501 8.91 -22.65 4.34
C ALA A 501 8.99 -23.95 3.52
N ARG A 502 7.84 -24.58 3.32
CA ARG A 502 7.66 -25.72 2.43
C ARG A 502 6.58 -25.41 1.41
N HIS A 503 6.91 -25.63 0.15
CA HIS A 503 6.00 -25.48 -0.98
C HIS A 503 5.53 -26.86 -1.44
N GLY A 504 4.24 -27.03 -1.62
CA GLY A 504 3.62 -28.27 -2.07
C GLY A 504 2.57 -27.99 -3.14
N VAL A 505 2.17 -29.06 -3.83
CA VAL A 505 1.09 -29.02 -4.82
C VAL A 505 0.20 -30.22 -4.60
N ILE A 506 -1.08 -29.95 -4.34
CA ILE A 506 -2.11 -30.99 -4.29
C ILE A 506 -2.69 -31.13 -5.69
N ARG A 507 -2.53 -32.30 -6.30
CA ARG A 507 -3.16 -32.64 -7.58
C ARG A 507 -4.23 -33.70 -7.35
N LYS A 508 -5.39 -33.54 -7.98
CA LYS A 508 -6.41 -34.60 -7.98
C LYS A 508 -5.85 -35.80 -8.73
N SER A 509 -5.71 -36.92 -8.07
CA SER A 509 -5.32 -38.18 -8.73
C SER A 509 -6.43 -38.60 -9.70
N ASN A 510 -6.14 -38.68 -10.98
CA ASN A 510 -6.99 -39.39 -11.95
C ASN A 510 -6.86 -40.87 -11.64
N LYS A 511 -7.71 -41.41 -10.77
CA LYS A 511 -7.99 -42.87 -10.87
C LYS A 511 -8.74 -43.05 -12.17
N GLN A 512 -8.02 -43.48 -13.21
CA GLN A 512 -8.65 -44.10 -14.38
C GLN A 512 -9.49 -45.27 -13.86
N LYS A 513 -10.80 -45.21 -14.09
CA LYS A 513 -11.68 -46.36 -14.08
C LYS A 513 -11.71 -46.92 -15.48
#